data_b4bce1406867e3ada27d4a37d4fa5cdf
#
_entry.id   b4bce1406867e3ada27d4a37d4fa5cdf
#
_cell.length_a   1.000
_cell.length_b   1.000
_cell.length_c   1.000
_cell.angle_alpha   90.00
_cell.angle_beta   90.00
_cell.angle_gamma   90.00
#
_symmetry.space_group_name_H-M   'P 1'
#
loop_
_entity.id
_entity.type
_entity.pdbx_description
1 polymer ?
#
loop_
_entity_poly.entity_id
_entity_poly.type
_entity_poly.pdbx_seq_one_letter_code
_entity_poly.pdbx_strand_id
1 'polypeptide(L)'
;MIGVIPKAVGDLFFAAVHAGVRRAAAGSGVEIVWNGPKEETDHGRQIQIVDAMVTQRVAAIAISATDERALRAPVERAIAAGIPVTVFDSGVEAEGYVTFVATDNYGAGCAAARKIAELVGKSGKVGMVMHKPGGTSTMLREQGFEKTMAAEFPGIEIAAKQYGMADRAKARGVAENILTGNPGIKALFASSEASSLGAIQALQSRGLNGSVRLITFDTSEAHREALTNGTIDIMMVQDSARIGYEAVHSLTEKLAGRTPPHRMDLPVRMVTRAMMAQTEIQELISPKMDLGE
;
A
#
# COMPACT_ATOMS: atom_id res chain seq x y z
N MET A 1 10.45 -24.16 -5.47
CA MET A 1 9.18 -23.53 -5.00
C MET A 1 9.52 -22.34 -4.12
N ILE A 2 8.93 -21.16 -4.38
CA ILE A 2 9.06 -19.94 -3.57
C ILE A 2 7.70 -19.64 -2.96
N GLY A 3 7.66 -19.42 -1.63
CA GLY A 3 6.47 -18.96 -0.93
C GLY A 3 6.33 -17.46 -1.05
N VAL A 4 5.15 -16.96 -1.42
CA VAL A 4 4.84 -15.52 -1.47
C VAL A 4 3.63 -15.23 -0.58
N ILE A 5 3.84 -14.38 0.43
CA ILE A 5 2.90 -14.15 1.53
C ILE A 5 2.48 -12.67 1.53
N PRO A 6 1.35 -12.30 0.90
CA PRO A 6 0.79 -10.95 0.99
C PRO A 6 0.18 -10.67 2.36
N LYS A 7 -0.16 -9.40 2.65
CA LYS A 7 -0.92 -9.03 3.85
C LYS A 7 -2.36 -9.51 3.80
N ALA A 8 -2.96 -9.53 2.60
CA ALA A 8 -4.27 -10.10 2.36
C ALA A 8 -4.39 -10.63 0.93
N VAL A 9 -5.21 -11.68 0.72
CA VAL A 9 -5.39 -12.28 -0.62
C VAL A 9 -6.56 -11.67 -1.41
N GLY A 10 -7.40 -10.84 -0.79
CA GLY A 10 -8.61 -10.27 -1.39
C GLY A 10 -8.48 -8.85 -1.92
N ASP A 11 -7.36 -8.16 -1.72
CA ASP A 11 -7.17 -6.77 -2.12
C ASP A 11 -6.68 -6.65 -3.56
N LEU A 12 -7.20 -5.66 -4.30
CA LEU A 12 -6.81 -5.41 -5.69
C LEU A 12 -5.32 -5.04 -5.83
N PHE A 13 -4.78 -4.32 -4.84
CA PHE A 13 -3.35 -4.06 -4.76
C PHE A 13 -2.54 -5.37 -4.82
N PHE A 14 -2.89 -6.35 -3.99
CA PHE A 14 -2.19 -7.64 -3.97
C PHE A 14 -2.49 -8.52 -5.19
N ALA A 15 -3.62 -8.35 -5.87
CA ALA A 15 -3.87 -8.99 -7.15
C ALA A 15 -2.88 -8.49 -8.23
N ALA A 16 -2.60 -7.19 -8.26
CA ALA A 16 -1.59 -6.62 -9.17
C ALA A 16 -0.16 -7.03 -8.79
N VAL A 17 0.17 -7.11 -7.49
CA VAL A 17 1.43 -7.68 -7.00
C VAL A 17 1.58 -9.13 -7.48
N HIS A 18 0.53 -9.96 -7.37
CA HIS A 18 0.53 -11.35 -7.82
C HIS A 18 0.81 -11.48 -9.33
N ALA A 19 0.26 -10.59 -10.15
CA ALA A 19 0.57 -10.55 -11.59
C ALA A 19 2.08 -10.34 -11.84
N GLY A 20 2.72 -9.44 -11.09
CA GLY A 20 4.16 -9.24 -11.13
C GLY A 20 4.97 -10.46 -10.67
N VAL A 21 4.54 -11.11 -9.59
CA VAL A 21 5.11 -12.37 -9.08
C VAL A 21 5.09 -13.46 -10.15
N ARG A 22 3.95 -13.66 -10.82
CA ARG A 22 3.80 -14.65 -11.90
C ARG A 22 4.72 -14.35 -13.07
N ARG A 23 4.87 -13.09 -13.46
CA ARG A 23 5.77 -12.67 -14.53
C ARG A 23 7.24 -12.99 -14.20
N ALA A 24 7.68 -12.75 -12.96
CA ALA A 24 9.03 -13.09 -12.51
C ALA A 24 9.24 -14.61 -12.47
N ALA A 25 8.25 -15.37 -12.02
CA ALA A 25 8.27 -16.82 -11.97
C ALA A 25 8.37 -17.44 -13.37
N ALA A 26 7.58 -16.96 -14.34
CA ALA A 26 7.61 -17.43 -15.72
C ALA A 26 9.01 -17.25 -16.37
N GLY A 27 9.68 -16.10 -16.06
CA GLY A 27 11.02 -15.82 -16.56
C GLY A 27 12.13 -16.68 -15.94
N SER A 28 11.89 -17.28 -14.78
CA SER A 28 12.90 -18.04 -14.01
C SER A 28 12.60 -19.54 -13.86
N GLY A 29 11.41 -19.98 -14.28
CA GLY A 29 10.97 -21.37 -14.17
C GLY A 29 10.74 -21.84 -12.73
N VAL A 30 10.53 -20.92 -11.78
CA VAL A 30 10.25 -21.27 -10.38
C VAL A 30 8.74 -21.44 -10.15
N GLU A 31 8.40 -22.41 -9.31
CA GLU A 31 7.03 -22.60 -8.83
C GLU A 31 6.73 -21.61 -7.69
N ILE A 32 5.55 -21.00 -7.71
CA ILE A 32 5.08 -20.05 -6.70
C ILE A 32 3.95 -20.66 -5.87
N VAL A 33 4.07 -20.54 -4.55
CA VAL A 33 2.96 -20.75 -3.61
C VAL A 33 2.51 -19.39 -3.08
N TRP A 34 1.39 -18.89 -3.63
CA TRP A 34 0.74 -17.67 -3.16
C TRP A 34 -0.24 -18.02 -2.04
N ASN A 35 0.07 -17.61 -0.82
CA ASN A 35 -0.78 -17.86 0.34
C ASN A 35 -0.67 -16.70 1.34
N GLY A 36 -1.80 -16.21 1.82
CA GLY A 36 -1.88 -15.10 2.78
C GLY A 36 -3.14 -15.18 3.62
N PRO A 37 -3.27 -14.36 4.67
CA PRO A 37 -4.50 -14.23 5.40
C PRO A 37 -5.61 -13.63 4.52
N LYS A 38 -6.86 -13.81 4.96
CA LYS A 38 -8.00 -13.18 4.28
C LYS A 38 -8.05 -11.67 4.54
N GLU A 39 -7.63 -11.25 5.73
CA GLU A 39 -7.69 -9.87 6.21
C GLU A 39 -6.34 -9.45 6.78
N GLU A 40 -5.94 -8.19 6.58
CA GLU A 40 -4.67 -7.64 7.07
C GLU A 40 -4.56 -7.56 8.61
N THR A 41 -5.66 -7.75 9.31
CA THR A 41 -5.70 -7.78 10.78
C THR A 41 -5.40 -9.17 11.36
N ASP A 42 -5.38 -10.23 10.55
CA ASP A 42 -5.12 -11.60 11.02
C ASP A 42 -3.61 -11.93 10.99
N HIS A 43 -2.87 -11.31 11.90
CA HIS A 43 -1.43 -11.57 12.09
C HIS A 43 -1.16 -13.03 12.47
N GLY A 44 -2.06 -13.64 13.28
CA GLY A 44 -1.93 -15.03 13.71
C GLY A 44 -1.92 -15.99 12.52
N ARG A 45 -2.80 -15.76 11.56
CA ARG A 45 -2.84 -16.56 10.33
C ARG A 45 -1.57 -16.37 9.49
N GLN A 46 -1.07 -15.14 9.38
CA GLN A 46 0.16 -14.91 8.62
C GLN A 46 1.37 -15.60 9.26
N ILE A 47 1.48 -15.59 10.59
CA ILE A 47 2.51 -16.34 11.33
C ILE A 47 2.43 -17.85 11.01
N GLN A 48 1.23 -18.45 11.08
CA GLN A 48 1.04 -19.87 10.76
C GLN A 48 1.47 -20.19 9.31
N ILE A 49 1.22 -19.28 8.36
CA ILE A 49 1.62 -19.47 6.97
C ILE A 49 3.15 -19.46 6.84
N VAL A 50 3.84 -18.53 7.50
CA VAL A 50 5.31 -18.51 7.52
C VAL A 50 5.86 -19.82 8.10
N ASP A 51 5.37 -20.25 9.26
CA ASP A 51 5.82 -21.47 9.93
C ASP A 51 5.55 -22.73 9.09
N ALA A 52 4.42 -22.79 8.39
CA ALA A 52 4.12 -23.88 7.45
C ALA A 52 5.11 -23.91 6.27
N MET A 53 5.47 -22.77 5.69
CA MET A 53 6.46 -22.68 4.62
C MET A 53 7.87 -23.08 5.08
N VAL A 54 8.24 -22.73 6.32
CA VAL A 54 9.50 -23.18 6.95
C VAL A 54 9.49 -24.70 7.12
N THR A 55 8.40 -25.26 7.62
CA THR A 55 8.23 -26.72 7.78
C THR A 55 8.30 -27.47 6.44
N GLN A 56 7.72 -26.90 5.39
CA GLN A 56 7.77 -27.44 4.02
C GLN A 56 9.14 -27.27 3.35
N ARG A 57 10.06 -26.53 3.97
CA ARG A 57 11.40 -26.23 3.44
C ARG A 57 11.33 -25.63 2.03
N VAL A 58 10.48 -24.60 1.86
CA VAL A 58 10.47 -23.86 0.59
C VAL A 58 11.85 -23.28 0.29
N ALA A 59 12.20 -23.10 -0.97
CA ALA A 59 13.52 -22.61 -1.36
C ALA A 59 13.76 -21.15 -0.96
N ALA A 60 12.70 -20.33 -0.87
CA ALA A 60 12.75 -18.94 -0.45
C ALA A 60 11.35 -18.43 -0.07
N ILE A 61 11.28 -17.32 0.65
CA ILE A 61 10.02 -16.66 1.05
C ILE A 61 10.07 -15.19 0.68
N ALA A 62 9.02 -14.70 -0.01
CA ALA A 62 8.72 -13.27 -0.13
C ALA A 62 7.54 -12.94 0.79
N ILE A 63 7.66 -11.90 1.64
CA ILE A 63 6.61 -11.53 2.61
C ILE A 63 6.36 -10.04 2.66
N SER A 64 5.07 -9.65 2.66
CA SER A 64 4.60 -8.33 3.07
C SER A 64 3.98 -8.47 4.47
N ALA A 65 4.63 -7.89 5.48
CA ALA A 65 4.22 -8.12 6.87
C ALA A 65 2.92 -7.36 7.21
N THR A 66 1.93 -8.07 7.76
CA THR A 66 0.70 -7.46 8.29
C THR A 66 0.98 -6.56 9.51
N ASP A 67 2.03 -6.87 10.29
CA ASP A 67 2.50 -6.10 11.43
C ASP A 67 4.01 -6.28 11.56
N GLU A 68 4.74 -5.16 11.68
CA GLU A 68 6.20 -5.15 11.68
C GLU A 68 6.82 -5.91 12.86
N ARG A 69 6.15 -5.93 14.01
CA ARG A 69 6.64 -6.56 15.24
C ARG A 69 6.16 -8.00 15.37
N ALA A 70 4.87 -8.25 15.08
CA ALA A 70 4.30 -9.60 15.19
C ALA A 70 4.99 -10.59 14.24
N LEU A 71 5.40 -10.13 13.03
CA LEU A 71 6.06 -10.97 12.04
C LEU A 71 7.58 -11.06 12.21
N ARG A 72 8.19 -10.34 13.15
CA ARG A 72 9.64 -10.37 13.39
C ARG A 72 10.13 -11.78 13.66
N ALA A 73 9.64 -12.41 14.73
CA ALA A 73 10.12 -13.74 15.15
C ALA A 73 9.87 -14.84 14.09
N PRO A 74 8.71 -14.93 13.42
CA PRO A 74 8.51 -15.86 12.30
C PRO A 74 9.52 -15.67 11.14
N VAL A 75 9.80 -14.42 10.75
CA VAL A 75 10.77 -14.11 9.70
C VAL A 75 12.20 -14.49 10.13
N GLU A 76 12.59 -14.16 11.37
CA GLU A 76 13.89 -14.54 11.91
C GLU A 76 14.05 -16.09 11.97
N ARG A 77 12.97 -16.84 12.31
CA ARG A 77 12.99 -18.32 12.25
C ARG A 77 13.22 -18.85 10.84
N ALA A 78 12.57 -18.26 9.83
CA ALA A 78 12.78 -18.64 8.44
C ALA A 78 14.24 -18.41 8.01
N ILE A 79 14.80 -17.26 8.35
CA ILE A 79 16.21 -16.91 8.06
C ILE A 79 17.17 -17.85 8.78
N ALA A 80 16.93 -18.13 10.08
CA ALA A 80 17.73 -19.07 10.86
C ALA A 80 17.68 -20.51 10.34
N ALA A 81 16.58 -20.90 9.69
CA ALA A 81 16.44 -22.18 8.99
C ALA A 81 17.18 -22.21 7.62
N GLY A 82 17.89 -21.14 7.26
CA GLY A 82 18.62 -21.02 6.00
C GLY A 82 17.77 -20.69 4.79
N ILE A 83 16.51 -20.27 4.98
CA ILE A 83 15.60 -19.89 3.90
C ILE A 83 15.80 -18.41 3.59
N PRO A 84 16.22 -18.00 2.38
CA PRO A 84 16.31 -16.62 1.98
C PRO A 84 14.92 -15.94 2.04
N VAL A 85 14.86 -14.75 2.66
CA VAL A 85 13.61 -13.98 2.77
C VAL A 85 13.78 -12.64 2.08
N THR A 86 12.86 -12.28 1.20
CA THR A 86 12.67 -10.91 0.71
C THR A 86 11.42 -10.32 1.33
N VAL A 87 11.54 -9.10 1.85
CA VAL A 87 10.42 -8.32 2.36
C VAL A 87 9.92 -7.40 1.26
N PHE A 88 8.62 -7.29 1.06
CA PHE A 88 8.06 -6.40 0.05
C PHE A 88 6.88 -5.58 0.59
N ASP A 89 6.57 -4.44 -0.04
CA ASP A 89 5.48 -3.52 0.30
C ASP A 89 5.54 -3.01 1.74
N SER A 90 5.34 -3.87 2.74
CA SER A 90 5.32 -3.53 4.16
C SER A 90 6.46 -4.24 4.89
N GLY A 91 7.26 -3.48 5.63
CA GLY A 91 8.47 -3.95 6.31
C GLY A 91 8.18 -4.79 7.55
N VAL A 92 9.24 -5.38 8.09
CA VAL A 92 9.25 -6.14 9.34
C VAL A 92 10.49 -5.75 10.15
N GLU A 93 10.38 -5.70 11.47
CA GLU A 93 11.51 -5.43 12.40
C GLU A 93 12.46 -6.63 12.53
N ALA A 94 12.87 -7.24 11.41
CA ALA A 94 13.82 -8.35 11.39
C ALA A 94 15.07 -7.94 10.60
N GLU A 95 16.18 -8.61 10.90
CA GLU A 95 17.45 -8.44 10.18
C GLU A 95 17.76 -9.68 9.33
N GLY A 96 18.71 -9.54 8.38
CA GLY A 96 19.23 -10.67 7.60
C GLY A 96 18.37 -11.11 6.41
N TYR A 97 17.28 -10.41 6.10
CA TYR A 97 16.56 -10.62 4.85
C TYR A 97 17.39 -10.13 3.64
N VAL A 98 17.10 -10.69 2.48
CA VAL A 98 17.86 -10.46 1.22
C VAL A 98 17.65 -9.05 0.71
N THR A 99 16.38 -8.65 0.56
CA THR A 99 15.99 -7.37 -0.04
C THR A 99 14.72 -6.85 0.64
N PHE A 100 14.58 -5.53 0.73
CA PHE A 100 13.31 -4.86 0.97
C PHE A 100 12.89 -4.08 -0.27
N VAL A 101 11.76 -4.45 -0.87
CA VAL A 101 11.20 -3.81 -2.08
C VAL A 101 9.90 -3.12 -1.72
N ALA A 102 9.82 -1.80 -1.81
CA ALA A 102 8.60 -1.06 -1.50
C ALA A 102 8.53 0.25 -2.30
N THR A 103 7.36 0.88 -2.28
CA THR A 103 7.24 2.31 -2.63
C THR A 103 8.00 3.15 -1.60
N ASP A 104 8.59 4.28 -2.02
CA ASP A 104 9.02 5.33 -1.08
C ASP A 104 7.79 5.93 -0.38
N ASN A 105 7.31 5.21 0.62
CA ASN A 105 6.06 5.53 1.32
C ASN A 105 6.14 6.84 2.11
N TYR A 106 7.30 7.14 2.72
CA TYR A 106 7.48 8.40 3.44
C TYR A 106 7.47 9.59 2.48
N GLY A 107 8.25 9.51 1.40
CA GLY A 107 8.27 10.54 0.36
C GLY A 107 6.91 10.73 -0.32
N ALA A 108 6.15 9.64 -0.51
CA ALA A 108 4.78 9.69 -1.03
C ALA A 108 3.84 10.46 -0.09
N GLY A 109 3.93 10.24 1.23
CA GLY A 109 3.19 11.00 2.24
C GLY A 109 3.55 12.50 2.22
N CYS A 110 4.84 12.82 2.13
CA CYS A 110 5.31 14.20 1.98
C CYS A 110 4.73 14.87 0.72
N ALA A 111 4.73 14.16 -0.40
CA ALA A 111 4.19 14.66 -1.66
C ALA A 111 2.67 14.90 -1.58
N ALA A 112 1.93 13.98 -0.95
CA ALA A 112 0.49 14.14 -0.71
C ALA A 112 0.19 15.38 0.16
N ALA A 113 0.97 15.62 1.22
CA ALA A 113 0.83 16.79 2.08
C ALA A 113 1.00 18.11 1.28
N ARG A 114 2.06 18.22 0.49
CA ARG A 114 2.32 19.40 -0.35
C ARG A 114 1.19 19.64 -1.35
N LYS A 115 0.65 18.57 -1.95
CA LYS A 115 -0.47 18.67 -2.89
C LYS A 115 -1.78 19.06 -2.22
N ILE A 116 -2.08 18.54 -1.04
CA ILE A 116 -3.24 19.01 -0.26
C ILE A 116 -3.08 20.48 0.08
N ALA A 117 -1.89 20.91 0.53
CA ALA A 117 -1.63 22.31 0.85
C ALA A 117 -1.86 23.24 -0.35
N GLU A 118 -1.42 22.85 -1.55
CA GLU A 118 -1.70 23.57 -2.80
C GLU A 118 -3.22 23.66 -3.05
N LEU A 119 -3.93 22.55 -2.96
CA LEU A 119 -5.38 22.46 -3.25
C LEU A 119 -6.24 23.30 -2.29
N VAL A 120 -5.84 23.44 -1.01
CA VAL A 120 -6.61 24.17 0.01
C VAL A 120 -6.13 25.62 0.21
N GLY A 121 -5.14 26.10 -0.56
CA GLY A 121 -4.61 27.45 -0.45
C GLY A 121 -3.76 27.68 0.81
N LYS A 122 -3.05 26.65 1.25
CA LYS A 122 -2.10 26.65 2.39
C LYS A 122 -2.70 27.04 3.75
N SER A 123 -4.01 26.93 3.90
CA SER A 123 -4.69 27.27 5.15
C SER A 123 -6.00 26.51 5.34
N GLY A 124 -6.37 26.24 6.58
CA GLY A 124 -7.64 25.61 6.95
C GLY A 124 -7.48 24.24 7.59
N LYS A 125 -8.58 23.49 7.64
CA LYS A 125 -8.63 22.17 8.29
C LYS A 125 -8.56 21.05 7.27
N VAL A 126 -7.79 20.01 7.58
CA VAL A 126 -7.72 18.76 6.80
C VAL A 126 -7.92 17.56 7.72
N GLY A 127 -8.32 16.42 7.17
CA GLY A 127 -8.50 15.18 7.91
C GLY A 127 -7.69 14.04 7.29
N MET A 128 -7.40 13.01 8.11
CA MET A 128 -6.73 11.80 7.67
C MET A 128 -7.59 10.57 7.96
N VAL A 129 -7.91 9.83 6.91
CA VAL A 129 -8.50 8.49 7.00
C VAL A 129 -7.34 7.49 6.93
N MET A 130 -6.87 7.09 8.11
CA MET A 130 -5.69 6.25 8.28
C MET A 130 -6.03 4.77 8.11
N HIS A 131 -5.03 3.96 7.79
CA HIS A 131 -5.24 2.53 7.51
C HIS A 131 -5.43 1.69 8.79
N LYS A 132 -4.34 1.30 9.41
CA LYS A 132 -4.28 0.58 10.70
C LYS A 132 -2.89 0.71 11.31
N PRO A 133 -2.75 0.56 12.64
CA PRO A 133 -1.44 0.46 13.28
C PRO A 133 -0.66 -0.80 12.83
N GLY A 134 0.67 -0.75 12.91
CA GLY A 134 1.56 -1.88 12.68
C GLY A 134 1.91 -2.18 11.21
N GLY A 135 1.22 -1.59 10.24
CA GLY A 135 1.57 -1.69 8.82
C GLY A 135 2.56 -0.60 8.40
N THR A 136 3.84 -0.93 8.21
CA THR A 136 4.89 0.07 7.98
C THR A 136 4.66 0.93 6.75
N SER A 137 4.16 0.37 5.64
CA SER A 137 3.91 1.10 4.40
C SER A 137 2.96 2.29 4.62
N THR A 138 1.83 2.06 5.26
CA THR A 138 0.82 3.10 5.50
C THR A 138 1.22 4.03 6.64
N MET A 139 1.86 3.51 7.70
CA MET A 139 2.39 4.35 8.77
C MET A 139 3.43 5.37 8.26
N LEU A 140 4.30 4.98 7.33
CA LEU A 140 5.27 5.90 6.73
C LEU A 140 4.59 6.96 5.87
N ARG A 141 3.53 6.64 5.10
CA ARG A 141 2.72 7.62 4.37
C ARG A 141 2.11 8.65 5.32
N GLU A 142 1.50 8.17 6.40
CA GLU A 142 0.86 8.98 7.42
C GLU A 142 1.86 9.87 8.14
N GLN A 143 3.02 9.35 8.54
CA GLN A 143 4.11 10.13 9.13
C GLN A 143 4.68 11.18 8.18
N GLY A 144 4.92 10.83 6.92
CA GLY A 144 5.39 11.77 5.90
C GLY A 144 4.42 12.93 5.72
N PHE A 145 3.12 12.62 5.66
CA PHE A 145 2.06 13.62 5.58
C PHE A 145 2.04 14.54 6.80
N GLU A 146 1.96 13.97 8.02
CA GLU A 146 1.87 14.74 9.27
C GLU A 146 3.10 15.64 9.47
N LYS A 147 4.30 15.10 9.30
CA LYS A 147 5.55 15.86 9.51
C LYS A 147 5.69 17.00 8.50
N THR A 148 5.33 16.75 7.23
CA THR A 148 5.38 17.78 6.19
C THR A 148 4.35 18.89 6.46
N MET A 149 3.12 18.53 6.85
CA MET A 149 2.12 19.53 7.23
C MET A 149 2.60 20.41 8.37
N ALA A 150 3.13 19.81 9.44
CA ALA A 150 3.61 20.55 10.60
C ALA A 150 4.81 21.46 10.28
N ALA A 151 5.73 21.01 9.44
CA ALA A 151 6.97 21.73 9.15
C ALA A 151 6.81 22.82 8.07
N GLU A 152 6.04 22.52 7.01
CA GLU A 152 5.98 23.39 5.81
C GLU A 152 4.71 24.23 5.72
N PHE A 153 3.62 23.83 6.41
CA PHE A 153 2.29 24.46 6.26
C PHE A 153 1.61 24.75 7.60
N PRO A 154 2.20 25.60 8.46
CA PRO A 154 1.65 25.90 9.80
C PRO A 154 0.25 26.53 9.79
N GLY A 155 -0.22 27.02 8.65
CA GLY A 155 -1.59 27.50 8.46
C GLY A 155 -2.64 26.40 8.23
N ILE A 156 -2.20 25.12 8.13
CA ILE A 156 -3.09 23.97 7.97
C ILE A 156 -3.12 23.17 9.27
N GLU A 157 -4.32 22.97 9.79
CA GLU A 157 -4.59 22.13 10.96
C GLU A 157 -5.01 20.72 10.50
N ILE A 158 -4.33 19.67 10.99
CA ILE A 158 -4.86 18.31 10.89
C ILE A 158 -5.90 18.14 12.00
N ALA A 159 -7.15 18.50 11.69
CA ALA A 159 -8.23 18.58 12.67
C ALA A 159 -8.71 17.21 13.19
N ALA A 160 -8.51 16.16 12.39
CA ALA A 160 -8.85 14.78 12.79
C ALA A 160 -8.03 13.78 12.04
N LYS A 161 -7.68 12.69 12.75
CA LYS A 161 -7.04 11.50 12.18
C LYS A 161 -7.60 10.26 12.86
N GLN A 162 -8.12 9.31 12.07
CA GLN A 162 -8.76 8.11 12.59
C GLN A 162 -8.42 6.89 11.71
N TYR A 163 -8.32 5.71 12.35
CA TYR A 163 -7.99 4.45 11.69
C TYR A 163 -9.24 3.73 11.18
N GLY A 164 -9.26 3.38 9.90
CA GLY A 164 -10.27 2.54 9.26
C GLY A 164 -10.05 1.04 9.42
N MET A 165 -8.93 0.61 10.09
CA MET A 165 -8.60 -0.77 10.42
C MET A 165 -8.57 -1.71 9.21
N ALA A 166 -8.03 -1.24 8.08
CA ALA A 166 -7.96 -1.97 6.81
C ALA A 166 -9.34 -2.45 6.28
N ASP A 167 -10.42 -1.84 6.71
CA ASP A 167 -11.79 -2.20 6.36
C ASP A 167 -12.52 -1.03 5.70
N ARG A 168 -13.12 -1.27 4.53
CA ARG A 168 -13.78 -0.21 3.73
C ARG A 168 -14.98 0.40 4.44
N ALA A 169 -15.77 -0.42 5.12
CA ALA A 169 -16.98 0.04 5.81
C ALA A 169 -16.63 0.88 7.05
N LYS A 170 -15.62 0.43 7.83
CA LYS A 170 -15.08 1.21 8.95
C LYS A 170 -14.45 2.51 8.47
N ALA A 171 -13.66 2.48 7.39
CA ALA A 171 -13.05 3.67 6.79
C ALA A 171 -14.11 4.67 6.31
N ARG A 172 -15.24 4.21 5.76
CA ARG A 172 -16.38 5.06 5.45
C ARG A 172 -16.92 5.73 6.69
N GLY A 173 -17.22 4.96 7.75
CA GLY A 173 -17.70 5.52 9.02
C GLY A 173 -16.72 6.53 9.64
N VAL A 174 -15.40 6.24 9.56
CA VAL A 174 -14.33 7.18 9.96
C VAL A 174 -14.39 8.47 9.16
N ALA A 175 -14.49 8.40 7.83
CA ALA A 175 -14.58 9.59 6.99
C ALA A 175 -15.85 10.40 7.30
N GLU A 176 -16.99 9.75 7.47
CA GLU A 176 -18.25 10.39 7.87
C GLU A 176 -18.14 11.09 9.25
N ASN A 177 -17.47 10.47 10.22
CA ASN A 177 -17.21 11.05 11.55
C ASN A 177 -16.31 12.30 11.45
N ILE A 178 -15.21 12.20 10.66
CA ILE A 178 -14.30 13.33 10.43
C ILE A 178 -15.06 14.52 9.82
N LEU A 179 -15.86 14.27 8.79
CA LEU A 179 -16.64 15.30 8.10
C LEU A 179 -17.70 15.93 9.00
N THR A 180 -18.36 15.14 9.84
CA THR A 180 -19.42 15.61 10.74
C THR A 180 -18.84 16.39 11.91
N GLY A 181 -17.75 15.91 12.51
CA GLY A 181 -17.11 16.53 13.66
C GLY A 181 -16.30 17.79 13.33
N ASN A 182 -16.01 18.03 12.05
CA ASN A 182 -15.16 19.16 11.63
C ASN A 182 -15.83 19.98 10.50
N PRO A 183 -16.86 20.77 10.80
CA PRO A 183 -17.47 21.65 9.81
C PRO A 183 -16.42 22.57 9.17
N GLY A 184 -16.46 22.70 7.85
CA GLY A 184 -15.50 23.52 7.09
C GLY A 184 -14.14 22.85 6.84
N ILE A 185 -14.03 21.54 7.04
CA ILE A 185 -12.86 20.77 6.59
C ILE A 185 -12.70 20.91 5.07
N LYS A 186 -11.48 21.19 4.63
CA LYS A 186 -11.21 21.49 3.20
C LYS A 186 -10.72 20.29 2.42
N ALA A 187 -10.06 19.32 3.08
CA ALA A 187 -9.51 18.16 2.42
C ALA A 187 -9.44 16.92 3.30
N LEU A 188 -9.41 15.74 2.65
CA LEU A 188 -9.09 14.46 3.25
C LEU A 188 -7.86 13.84 2.56
N PHE A 189 -7.01 13.22 3.36
CA PHE A 189 -5.98 12.31 2.92
C PHE A 189 -6.35 10.88 3.33
N ALA A 190 -6.40 9.96 2.37
CA ALA A 190 -6.67 8.55 2.60
C ALA A 190 -5.44 7.71 2.24
N SER A 191 -4.85 7.01 3.23
CA SER A 191 -3.49 6.46 3.16
C SER A 191 -3.37 5.08 2.49
N SER A 192 -4.52 4.45 2.10
CA SER A 192 -4.56 3.11 1.51
C SER A 192 -5.78 2.90 0.63
N GLU A 193 -5.86 1.77 -0.11
CA GLU A 193 -7.02 1.40 -0.91
C GLU A 193 -8.32 1.40 -0.09
N ALA A 194 -8.33 0.70 1.06
CA ALA A 194 -9.52 0.60 1.91
C ALA A 194 -9.95 1.97 2.46
N SER A 195 -8.99 2.77 2.94
CA SER A 195 -9.23 4.14 3.42
C SER A 195 -9.79 5.04 2.32
N SER A 196 -9.24 4.91 1.10
CA SER A 196 -9.65 5.68 -0.06
C SER A 196 -11.07 5.38 -0.49
N LEU A 197 -11.42 4.10 -0.61
CA LEU A 197 -12.77 3.67 -0.98
C LEU A 197 -13.81 4.11 0.05
N GLY A 198 -13.47 4.07 1.34
CA GLY A 198 -14.33 4.59 2.40
C GLY A 198 -14.54 6.10 2.29
N ALA A 199 -13.46 6.88 2.08
CA ALA A 199 -13.53 8.32 1.91
C ALA A 199 -14.32 8.74 0.67
N ILE A 200 -14.14 8.05 -0.46
CA ILE A 200 -14.91 8.28 -1.69
C ILE A 200 -16.42 8.12 -1.41
N GLN A 201 -16.80 7.00 -0.80
CA GLN A 201 -18.22 6.73 -0.48
C GLN A 201 -18.81 7.77 0.48
N ALA A 202 -18.06 8.19 1.50
CA ALA A 202 -18.49 9.22 2.43
C ALA A 202 -18.74 10.57 1.75
N LEU A 203 -17.84 11.01 0.88
CA LEU A 203 -17.99 12.27 0.13
C LEU A 203 -19.16 12.20 -0.85
N GLN A 204 -19.29 11.11 -1.61
CA GLN A 204 -20.37 10.91 -2.58
C GLN A 204 -21.75 10.89 -1.91
N SER A 205 -21.91 10.13 -0.82
CA SER A 205 -23.18 10.02 -0.10
C SER A 205 -23.65 11.34 0.53
N ARG A 206 -22.72 12.29 0.76
CA ARG A 206 -23.00 13.61 1.33
C ARG A 206 -23.06 14.73 0.30
N GLY A 207 -22.86 14.43 -0.99
CA GLY A 207 -22.82 15.44 -2.06
C GLY A 207 -21.65 16.41 -1.93
N LEU A 208 -20.52 15.99 -1.36
CA LEU A 208 -19.34 16.82 -1.11
C LEU A 208 -18.25 16.68 -2.19
N ASN A 209 -18.58 16.03 -3.31
CA ASN A 209 -17.67 15.85 -4.45
C ASN A 209 -17.12 17.20 -4.91
N GLY A 210 -15.79 17.35 -4.94
CA GLY A 210 -15.10 18.57 -5.34
C GLY A 210 -15.18 19.74 -4.31
N SER A 211 -16.12 19.69 -3.36
CA SER A 211 -16.22 20.70 -2.28
C SER A 211 -15.20 20.42 -1.17
N VAL A 212 -14.97 19.16 -0.85
CA VAL A 212 -13.87 18.69 -0.01
C VAL A 212 -12.87 17.99 -0.91
N ARG A 213 -11.62 18.45 -0.91
CA ARG A 213 -10.54 17.87 -1.72
C ARG A 213 -10.17 16.50 -1.20
N LEU A 214 -9.81 15.58 -2.09
CA LEU A 214 -9.43 14.22 -1.72
C LEU A 214 -8.18 13.78 -2.46
N ILE A 215 -7.15 13.39 -1.68
CA ILE A 215 -5.99 12.63 -2.18
C ILE A 215 -6.06 11.22 -1.63
N THR A 216 -5.94 10.24 -2.54
CA THR A 216 -6.07 8.81 -2.25
C THR A 216 -4.78 8.05 -2.55
N PHE A 217 -4.68 6.84 -2.03
CA PHE A 217 -3.70 5.84 -2.44
C PHE A 217 -4.35 4.70 -3.21
N ASP A 218 -3.55 4.12 -4.11
CA ASP A 218 -3.85 2.96 -4.94
C ASP A 218 -4.87 3.26 -6.06
N THR A 219 -5.30 2.23 -6.75
CA THR A 219 -6.22 2.31 -7.88
C THR A 219 -7.18 1.13 -7.91
N SER A 220 -8.40 1.40 -8.36
CA SER A 220 -9.43 0.42 -8.69
C SER A 220 -10.38 1.06 -9.70
N GLU A 221 -11.38 0.33 -10.18
CA GLU A 221 -12.42 0.91 -11.02
C GLU A 221 -13.11 2.08 -10.31
N ALA A 222 -13.50 1.91 -9.04
CA ALA A 222 -14.12 2.96 -8.24
C ALA A 222 -13.23 4.19 -8.04
N HIS A 223 -11.93 4.02 -7.91
CA HIS A 223 -10.99 5.15 -7.87
C HIS A 223 -10.95 5.91 -9.19
N ARG A 224 -10.88 5.19 -10.33
CA ARG A 224 -10.88 5.81 -11.67
C ARG A 224 -12.17 6.57 -11.96
N GLU A 225 -13.31 6.01 -11.59
CA GLU A 225 -14.61 6.69 -11.67
C GLU A 225 -14.64 7.94 -10.80
N ALA A 226 -14.18 7.84 -9.54
CA ALA A 226 -14.14 8.96 -8.61
C ALA A 226 -13.18 10.08 -9.05
N LEU A 227 -12.06 9.75 -9.70
CA LEU A 227 -11.17 10.74 -10.32
C LEU A 227 -11.84 11.38 -11.54
N THR A 228 -12.56 10.62 -12.35
CA THR A 228 -13.26 11.10 -13.53
C THR A 228 -14.39 12.06 -13.17
N ASN A 229 -15.17 11.75 -12.14
CA ASN A 229 -16.30 12.58 -11.70
C ASN A 229 -15.91 13.70 -10.72
N GLY A 230 -14.62 13.83 -10.37
CA GLY A 230 -14.09 14.91 -9.54
C GLY A 230 -14.26 14.71 -8.03
N THR A 231 -14.60 13.51 -7.57
CA THR A 231 -14.57 13.16 -6.13
C THR A 231 -13.13 13.09 -5.62
N ILE A 232 -12.20 12.54 -6.42
CA ILE A 232 -10.76 12.52 -6.16
C ILE A 232 -10.09 13.64 -6.97
N ASP A 233 -9.16 14.34 -6.36
CA ASP A 233 -8.27 15.29 -7.05
C ASP A 233 -7.01 14.61 -7.58
N ILE A 234 -6.39 13.75 -6.76
CA ILE A 234 -5.14 13.04 -7.09
C ILE A 234 -5.19 11.62 -6.52
N MET A 235 -4.86 10.64 -7.35
CA MET A 235 -4.51 9.29 -6.91
C MET A 235 -2.99 9.16 -6.79
N MET A 236 -2.50 8.66 -5.66
CA MET A 236 -1.12 8.25 -5.44
C MET A 236 -1.03 6.77 -5.79
N VAL A 237 -0.52 6.45 -6.98
CA VAL A 237 -0.53 5.08 -7.52
C VAL A 237 0.84 4.44 -7.39
N GLN A 238 0.87 3.24 -6.82
CA GLN A 238 2.07 2.42 -6.68
C GLN A 238 2.25 1.52 -7.90
N ASP A 239 3.50 1.20 -8.25
CA ASP A 239 3.79 0.16 -9.24
C ASP A 239 3.78 -1.24 -8.57
N SER A 240 2.57 -1.69 -8.22
CA SER A 240 2.34 -2.94 -7.49
C SER A 240 2.86 -4.16 -8.24
N ALA A 241 2.70 -4.19 -9.57
CA ALA A 241 3.20 -5.28 -10.39
C ALA A 241 4.74 -5.34 -10.37
N ARG A 242 5.40 -4.20 -10.36
CA ARG A 242 6.86 -4.13 -10.21
C ARG A 242 7.31 -4.57 -8.82
N ILE A 243 6.62 -4.17 -7.76
CA ILE A 243 6.91 -4.65 -6.39
C ILE A 243 6.90 -6.18 -6.36
N GLY A 244 5.86 -6.82 -6.90
CA GLY A 244 5.76 -8.28 -6.95
C GLY A 244 6.85 -8.94 -7.81
N TYR A 245 7.15 -8.35 -8.96
CA TYR A 245 8.22 -8.83 -9.83
C TYR A 245 9.58 -8.80 -9.13
N GLU A 246 9.97 -7.66 -8.59
CA GLU A 246 11.27 -7.46 -7.92
C GLU A 246 11.41 -8.32 -6.65
N ALA A 247 10.30 -8.56 -5.92
CA ALA A 247 10.28 -9.43 -4.76
C ALA A 247 10.70 -10.87 -5.10
N VAL A 248 10.17 -11.45 -6.17
CA VAL A 248 10.55 -12.80 -6.61
C VAL A 248 11.89 -12.78 -7.34
N HIS A 249 12.13 -11.78 -8.19
CA HIS A 249 13.39 -11.66 -8.93
C HIS A 249 14.60 -11.60 -7.99
N SER A 250 14.55 -10.82 -6.90
CA SER A 250 15.63 -10.77 -5.90
C SER A 250 15.91 -12.14 -5.26
N LEU A 251 14.87 -12.94 -5.03
CA LEU A 251 15.05 -14.29 -4.50
C LEU A 251 15.65 -15.26 -5.54
N THR A 252 15.23 -15.18 -6.79
CA THR A 252 15.84 -15.99 -7.86
C THR A 252 17.30 -15.64 -8.10
N GLU A 253 17.65 -14.35 -8.03
CA GLU A 253 19.05 -13.88 -8.05
C GLU A 253 19.85 -14.47 -6.88
N LYS A 254 19.29 -14.40 -5.66
CA LYS A 254 19.94 -14.96 -4.47
C LYS A 254 20.16 -16.46 -4.57
N LEU A 255 19.14 -17.21 -5.02
CA LEU A 255 19.25 -18.66 -5.21
C LEU A 255 20.25 -19.05 -6.30
N ALA A 256 20.48 -18.18 -7.28
CA ALA A 256 21.51 -18.33 -8.31
C ALA A 256 22.91 -17.88 -7.85
N GLY A 257 23.10 -17.58 -6.56
CA GLY A 257 24.38 -17.16 -5.98
C GLY A 257 24.77 -15.70 -6.21
N ARG A 258 23.85 -14.87 -6.74
CA ARG A 258 24.06 -13.43 -6.93
C ARG A 258 23.66 -12.63 -5.68
N THR A 259 24.06 -11.36 -5.61
CA THR A 259 23.76 -10.47 -4.50
C THR A 259 22.85 -9.33 -4.98
N PRO A 260 21.53 -9.46 -4.81
CA PRO A 260 20.62 -8.37 -5.14
C PRO A 260 20.79 -7.17 -4.19
N PRO A 261 20.35 -5.97 -4.58
CA PRO A 261 20.34 -4.79 -3.70
C PRO A 261 19.56 -5.07 -2.42
N HIS A 262 20.07 -4.62 -1.26
CA HIS A 262 19.39 -4.83 0.02
C HIS A 262 18.09 -4.03 0.13
N ARG A 263 17.97 -2.89 -0.60
CA ARG A 263 16.78 -2.04 -0.61
C ARG A 263 16.47 -1.52 -2.01
N MET A 264 15.20 -1.53 -2.39
CA MET A 264 14.68 -0.94 -3.61
C MET A 264 13.45 -0.09 -3.28
N ASP A 265 13.62 1.24 -3.34
CA ASP A 265 12.52 2.19 -3.18
C ASP A 265 11.97 2.57 -4.55
N LEU A 266 10.71 2.23 -4.82
CA LEU A 266 10.04 2.53 -6.07
C LEU A 266 9.27 3.86 -5.95
N PRO A 267 9.26 4.69 -7.01
CA PRO A 267 8.53 5.96 -6.96
C PRO A 267 7.01 5.73 -6.99
N VAL A 268 6.27 6.56 -6.25
CA VAL A 268 4.83 6.69 -6.43
C VAL A 268 4.54 7.59 -7.64
N ARG A 269 3.44 7.31 -8.35
CA ARG A 269 2.93 8.18 -9.42
C ARG A 269 1.72 8.96 -8.94
N MET A 270 1.77 10.29 -9.03
CA MET A 270 0.60 11.15 -8.81
C MET A 270 -0.21 11.23 -10.10
N VAL A 271 -1.41 10.69 -10.07
CA VAL A 271 -2.30 10.62 -11.23
C VAL A 271 -3.46 11.58 -11.04
N THR A 272 -3.61 12.52 -11.95
CA THR A 272 -4.73 13.46 -12.04
C THR A 272 -5.65 13.07 -13.20
N ARG A 273 -6.88 13.63 -13.22
CA ARG A 273 -7.84 13.39 -14.30
C ARG A 273 -7.24 13.67 -15.69
N ALA A 274 -6.45 14.72 -15.84
CA ALA A 274 -5.84 15.09 -17.12
C ALA A 274 -4.83 14.07 -17.65
N MET A 275 -4.26 13.25 -16.75
CA MET A 275 -3.25 12.25 -17.11
C MET A 275 -3.86 10.90 -17.48
N MET A 276 -5.13 10.66 -17.20
CA MET A 276 -5.78 9.35 -17.37
C MET A 276 -5.73 8.80 -18.80
N ALA A 277 -5.65 9.65 -19.81
CA ALA A 277 -5.57 9.24 -21.22
C ALA A 277 -4.16 8.83 -21.68
N GLN A 278 -3.13 9.04 -20.88
CA GLN A 278 -1.75 8.69 -21.22
C GLN A 278 -1.56 7.17 -21.14
N THR A 279 -0.94 6.56 -22.15
CA THR A 279 -0.76 5.10 -22.24
C THR A 279 -0.04 4.52 -21.02
N GLU A 280 1.06 5.15 -20.58
CA GLU A 280 1.82 4.71 -19.40
C GLU A 280 1.01 4.76 -18.10
N ILE A 281 0.06 5.72 -18.01
CA ILE A 281 -0.84 5.84 -16.87
C ILE A 281 -1.92 4.77 -16.93
N GLN A 282 -2.48 4.51 -18.12
CA GLN A 282 -3.45 3.42 -18.30
C GLN A 282 -2.89 2.05 -17.93
N GLU A 283 -1.66 1.76 -18.31
CA GLU A 283 -0.98 0.52 -17.92
C GLU A 283 -0.79 0.41 -16.41
N LEU A 284 -0.48 1.53 -15.74
CA LEU A 284 -0.30 1.58 -14.29
C LEU A 284 -1.63 1.46 -13.51
N ILE A 285 -2.69 2.17 -13.92
CA ILE A 285 -3.97 2.21 -13.20
C ILE A 285 -4.91 1.07 -13.56
N SER A 286 -4.62 0.34 -14.64
CA SER A 286 -5.37 -0.83 -15.11
C SER A 286 -4.39 -1.93 -15.53
N PRO A 287 -3.54 -2.41 -14.60
CA PRO A 287 -2.58 -3.45 -14.94
C PRO A 287 -3.35 -4.67 -15.48
N LYS A 288 -2.86 -5.22 -16.60
CA LYS A 288 -3.40 -6.48 -17.13
C LYS A 288 -3.19 -7.55 -16.07
N MET A 289 -4.25 -7.91 -15.39
CA MET A 289 -4.27 -9.05 -14.49
C MET A 289 -4.46 -10.29 -15.37
N ASP A 290 -3.36 -10.89 -15.80
CA ASP A 290 -3.39 -12.24 -16.38
C ASP A 290 -3.76 -13.19 -15.22
N LEU A 291 -5.05 -13.32 -15.01
CA LEU A 291 -5.62 -14.25 -14.02
C LEU A 291 -5.58 -15.69 -14.54
N GLY A 292 -4.66 -16.02 -15.47
CA GLY A 292 -4.48 -17.34 -16.09
C GLY A 292 -5.48 -18.37 -15.60
N GLU A 293 -6.36 -18.80 -16.50
CA GLU A 293 -7.24 -19.94 -16.31
C GLU A 293 -6.45 -21.21 -15.97
#